data_7ef148ba05ddf101b96bc5683a53bb13
#
_entry.id   7ef148ba05ddf101b96bc5683a53bb13
#
_cell.length_a   1.000
_cell.length_b   1.000
_cell.length_c   1.000
_cell.angle_alpha   90.00
_cell.angle_beta   90.00
_cell.angle_gamma   90.00
#
_symmetry.space_group_name_H-M   'P 1'
#
loop_
_entity.id
_entity.type
_entity.pdbx_description
1 polymer ?
#
loop_
_entity_poly.entity_id
_entity_poly.type
_entity_poly.pdbx_seq_one_letter_code
_entity_poly.pdbx_strand_id
1 'polypeptide(L)'
;MSRFDPHVLVASLDASEDALLGEEMRSTVLHHGRRTEHVTVLLHGLTASPRTWREFARVRHARGENVLIPRLPRHGHADRMSEALAGLTADELTAQCATILDAAAELGESVTVVGFSLGGAIALHAAHRDERVHRAIAVAPFLGIKRLPRDWHAMARRMLELTPNRFLYWNPIDKGRGTPEHGYHRYTTRSLAAGLALADALREDARIGPPRARHIEIVRNAGETSVNNRAIDDLVARWRAVGGDRVHVQRLVGLGLTHDVIEPERRHAPAIRFLPMLHAMLDAPPRGEDGVIDVRG
;
A
#
# COMPACT_ATOMS: atom_id res chain seq x y z
N MET A 1 -33.59 -7.37 -3.54
CA MET A 1 -32.25 -6.88 -3.26
C MET A 1 -31.27 -7.75 -4.02
N SER A 2 -30.53 -7.20 -4.98
CA SER A 2 -29.46 -7.94 -5.66
C SER A 2 -28.44 -8.36 -4.59
N ARG A 3 -28.13 -9.67 -4.57
CA ARG A 3 -27.16 -10.21 -3.61
C ARG A 3 -25.79 -9.70 -4.03
N PHE A 4 -25.10 -8.96 -3.15
CA PHE A 4 -23.73 -8.52 -3.38
C PHE A 4 -22.86 -9.74 -3.73
N ASP A 5 -22.21 -9.72 -4.90
CA ASP A 5 -21.29 -10.77 -5.33
C ASP A 5 -19.86 -10.24 -5.33
N PRO A 6 -19.02 -10.69 -4.39
CA PRO A 6 -17.63 -10.27 -4.31
C PRO A 6 -16.80 -10.54 -5.58
N HIS A 7 -17.14 -11.57 -6.34
CA HIS A 7 -16.44 -11.90 -7.58
C HIS A 7 -16.77 -10.92 -8.70
N VAL A 8 -18.02 -10.45 -8.78
CA VAL A 8 -18.41 -9.40 -9.73
C VAL A 8 -17.66 -8.10 -9.44
N LEU A 9 -17.49 -7.77 -8.16
CA LEU A 9 -16.69 -6.61 -7.76
C LEU A 9 -15.24 -6.73 -8.23
N VAL A 10 -14.59 -7.85 -7.91
CA VAL A 10 -13.18 -8.07 -8.28
C VAL A 10 -13.00 -8.00 -9.79
N ALA A 11 -13.93 -8.61 -10.54
CA ALA A 11 -13.96 -8.50 -12.00
C ALA A 11 -14.11 -7.05 -12.48
N SER A 12 -14.90 -6.24 -11.78
CA SER A 12 -15.08 -4.82 -12.14
C SER A 12 -13.80 -3.99 -11.92
N LEU A 13 -13.01 -4.31 -10.90
CA LEU A 13 -11.71 -3.65 -10.65
C LEU A 13 -10.68 -3.93 -11.76
N ASP A 14 -10.82 -5.06 -12.43
CA ASP A 14 -9.91 -5.50 -13.50
C ASP A 14 -10.42 -5.20 -14.91
N ALA A 15 -11.71 -4.93 -15.07
CA ALA A 15 -12.42 -4.92 -16.35
C ALA A 15 -11.79 -4.03 -17.43
N SER A 16 -11.28 -2.85 -17.06
CA SER A 16 -10.69 -1.90 -18.03
C SER A 16 -9.39 -2.38 -18.66
N GLU A 17 -8.69 -3.34 -18.04
CA GLU A 17 -7.38 -3.84 -18.47
C GLU A 17 -7.36 -5.38 -18.55
N ASP A 18 -8.50 -6.03 -18.45
CA ASP A 18 -8.65 -7.49 -18.28
C ASP A 18 -7.81 -8.33 -19.25
N ALA A 19 -7.83 -7.98 -20.53
CA ALA A 19 -7.09 -8.70 -21.59
C ALA A 19 -5.54 -8.57 -21.48
N LEU A 20 -5.06 -7.63 -20.68
CA LEU A 20 -3.63 -7.36 -20.51
C LEU A 20 -3.06 -8.02 -19.25
N LEU A 21 -3.93 -8.48 -18.35
CA LEU A 21 -3.53 -8.94 -17.03
C LEU A 21 -2.95 -10.36 -17.06
N GLY A 22 -1.87 -10.54 -16.30
CA GLY A 22 -1.41 -11.88 -15.93
C GLY A 22 -2.40 -12.55 -14.99
N GLU A 23 -2.67 -13.84 -15.19
CA GLU A 23 -3.68 -14.58 -14.42
C GLU A 23 -3.48 -14.47 -12.90
N GLU A 24 -2.25 -14.60 -12.44
CA GLU A 24 -1.91 -14.53 -11.01
C GLU A 24 -1.79 -13.10 -10.47
N MET A 25 -1.93 -12.09 -11.32
CA MET A 25 -1.74 -10.67 -10.99
C MET A 25 -3.07 -9.92 -10.89
N ARG A 26 -4.19 -10.63 -11.01
CA ARG A 26 -5.55 -10.11 -10.94
C ARG A 26 -5.94 -9.79 -9.49
N SER A 27 -6.90 -8.87 -9.35
CA SER A 27 -7.58 -8.65 -8.08
C SER A 27 -8.14 -9.97 -7.54
N THR A 28 -8.09 -10.14 -6.23
CA THR A 28 -8.52 -11.40 -5.59
C THR A 28 -9.37 -11.10 -4.37
N VAL A 29 -10.41 -11.89 -4.18
CA VAL A 29 -11.20 -11.92 -2.95
C VAL A 29 -11.22 -13.32 -2.37
N LEU A 30 -10.93 -13.43 -1.08
CA LEU A 30 -11.15 -14.65 -0.29
C LEU A 30 -12.31 -14.36 0.66
N HIS A 31 -13.43 -15.08 0.52
CA HIS A 31 -14.62 -14.81 1.32
C HIS A 31 -15.31 -16.08 1.80
N HIS A 32 -15.97 -15.99 2.95
CA HIS A 32 -16.68 -17.08 3.62
C HIS A 32 -18.15 -17.25 3.17
N GLY A 33 -18.56 -16.64 2.05
CA GLY A 33 -19.94 -16.64 1.58
C GLY A 33 -20.89 -15.78 2.41
N ARG A 34 -20.36 -15.01 3.35
CA ARG A 34 -21.10 -14.11 4.24
C ARG A 34 -20.25 -12.93 4.65
N ARG A 35 -20.85 -11.86 5.12
CA ARG A 35 -20.18 -10.77 5.80
C ARG A 35 -19.55 -11.28 7.10
N THR A 36 -18.31 -10.93 7.36
CA THR A 36 -17.56 -11.32 8.56
C THR A 36 -17.41 -10.15 9.52
N GLU A 37 -17.01 -10.40 10.77
CA GLU A 37 -16.72 -9.35 11.75
C GLU A 37 -15.56 -8.46 11.25
N HIS A 38 -14.54 -9.09 10.64
CA HIS A 38 -13.38 -8.38 10.10
C HIS A 38 -13.22 -8.63 8.61
N VAL A 39 -12.88 -7.58 7.88
CA VAL A 39 -12.38 -7.65 6.51
C VAL A 39 -11.03 -6.96 6.42
N THR A 40 -10.08 -7.62 5.77
CA THR A 40 -8.73 -7.07 5.53
C THR A 40 -8.56 -6.76 4.04
N VAL A 41 -8.25 -5.49 3.74
CA VAL A 41 -7.84 -5.02 2.41
C VAL A 41 -6.32 -4.94 2.36
N LEU A 42 -5.71 -5.55 1.34
CA LEU A 42 -4.25 -5.65 1.17
C LEU A 42 -3.80 -4.92 -0.09
N LEU A 43 -3.09 -3.79 0.07
CA LEU A 43 -2.66 -2.92 -1.01
C LEU A 43 -1.16 -3.10 -1.29
N HIS A 44 -0.82 -3.49 -2.52
CA HIS A 44 0.55 -3.72 -2.94
C HIS A 44 1.31 -2.42 -3.27
N GLY A 45 2.63 -2.50 -3.45
CA GLY A 45 3.50 -1.38 -3.81
C GLY A 45 3.53 -1.06 -5.30
N LEU A 46 4.22 0.04 -5.66
CA LEU A 46 4.49 0.40 -7.04
C LEU A 46 5.25 -0.75 -7.74
N THR A 47 4.86 -1.09 -8.95
CA THR A 47 5.37 -2.20 -9.78
C THR A 47 5.06 -3.61 -9.29
N ALA A 48 4.48 -3.79 -8.14
CA ALA A 48 4.04 -5.09 -7.62
C ALA A 48 2.63 -5.46 -8.13
N SER A 49 2.08 -6.54 -7.63
CA SER A 49 0.73 -7.01 -7.96
C SER A 49 0.05 -7.64 -6.73
N PRO A 50 -1.24 -8.01 -6.80
CA PRO A 50 -1.92 -8.73 -5.72
C PRO A 50 -1.21 -10.00 -5.24
N ARG A 51 -0.44 -10.66 -6.10
CA ARG A 51 0.30 -11.88 -5.77
C ARG A 51 1.23 -11.70 -4.56
N THR A 52 1.81 -10.51 -4.36
CA THR A 52 2.63 -10.19 -3.17
C THR A 52 1.95 -10.57 -1.86
N TRP A 53 0.63 -10.39 -1.78
CA TRP A 53 -0.15 -10.60 -0.56
C TRP A 53 -0.85 -11.96 -0.47
N ARG A 54 -0.76 -12.80 -1.49
CA ARG A 54 -1.58 -14.02 -1.61
C ARG A 54 -1.45 -14.95 -0.42
N GLU A 55 -0.22 -15.27 -0.01
CA GLU A 55 0.01 -16.19 1.12
C GLU A 55 -0.42 -15.55 2.45
N PHE A 56 -0.16 -14.26 2.63
CA PHE A 56 -0.62 -13.52 3.79
C PHE A 56 -2.15 -13.54 3.88
N ALA A 57 -2.84 -13.31 2.76
CA ALA A 57 -4.29 -13.31 2.67
C ALA A 57 -4.90 -14.69 3.03
N ARG A 58 -4.28 -15.78 2.57
CA ARG A 58 -4.73 -17.14 2.91
C ARG A 58 -4.72 -17.39 4.42
N VAL A 59 -3.69 -16.92 5.10
CA VAL A 59 -3.60 -17.04 6.57
C VAL A 59 -4.69 -16.20 7.24
N ARG A 60 -4.97 -14.96 6.77
CA ARG A 60 -6.04 -14.12 7.33
C ARG A 60 -7.42 -14.74 7.08
N HIS A 61 -7.65 -15.23 5.88
CA HIS A 61 -8.89 -15.93 5.56
C HIS A 61 -9.09 -17.18 6.42
N ALA A 62 -8.04 -18.00 6.61
CA ALA A 62 -8.12 -19.17 7.49
C ALA A 62 -8.44 -18.82 8.97
N ARG A 63 -8.22 -17.56 9.37
CA ARG A 63 -8.60 -17.02 10.70
C ARG A 63 -10.01 -16.44 10.74
N GLY A 64 -10.79 -16.62 9.69
CA GLY A 64 -12.20 -16.22 9.63
C GLY A 64 -12.49 -14.84 9.07
N GLU A 65 -11.49 -14.14 8.53
CA GLU A 65 -11.68 -12.85 7.88
C GLU A 65 -12.06 -13.01 6.40
N ASN A 66 -12.87 -12.11 5.88
CA ASN A 66 -12.88 -11.86 4.45
C ASN A 66 -11.67 -11.02 4.07
N VAL A 67 -11.06 -11.32 2.92
CA VAL A 67 -9.84 -10.62 2.48
C VAL A 67 -10.00 -10.15 1.04
N LEU A 68 -9.72 -8.88 0.80
CA LEU A 68 -9.72 -8.26 -0.53
C LEU A 68 -8.29 -7.82 -0.89
N ILE A 69 -7.79 -8.31 -2.04
CA ILE A 69 -6.49 -7.94 -2.57
C ILE A 69 -6.70 -7.27 -3.93
N PRO A 70 -6.98 -5.97 -3.98
CA PRO A 70 -7.22 -5.29 -5.24
C PRO A 70 -5.90 -5.06 -6.00
N ARG A 71 -5.97 -5.19 -7.31
CA ARG A 71 -4.94 -4.72 -8.22
C ARG A 71 -5.03 -3.19 -8.32
N LEU A 72 -3.94 -2.51 -8.11
CA LEU A 72 -3.89 -1.06 -8.34
C LEU A 72 -3.96 -0.74 -9.84
N PRO A 73 -4.50 0.44 -10.24
CA PRO A 73 -4.62 0.82 -11.64
C PRO A 73 -3.28 0.69 -12.36
N ARG A 74 -3.30 0.20 -13.59
CA ARG A 74 -2.14 0.06 -14.49
C ARG A 74 -1.06 -0.91 -14.01
N HIS A 75 -1.35 -1.73 -13.00
CA HIS A 75 -0.48 -2.80 -12.52
C HIS A 75 -0.96 -4.17 -13.00
N GLY A 76 -0.14 -5.19 -12.79
CA GLY A 76 -0.53 -6.58 -13.01
C GLY A 76 -0.59 -7.03 -14.47
N HIS A 77 -0.08 -6.27 -15.43
CA HIS A 77 0.00 -6.72 -16.82
C HIS A 77 0.95 -7.91 -16.96
N ALA A 78 0.61 -8.85 -17.85
CA ALA A 78 1.44 -10.00 -18.18
C ALA A 78 2.80 -9.57 -18.77
N ASP A 79 2.79 -8.50 -19.59
CA ASP A 79 4.02 -7.86 -20.06
C ASP A 79 4.66 -7.05 -18.94
N ARG A 80 5.72 -7.58 -18.36
CA ARG A 80 6.49 -6.94 -17.28
C ARG A 80 7.28 -5.70 -17.71
N MET A 81 7.36 -5.46 -19.03
CA MET A 81 7.94 -4.26 -19.65
C MET A 81 6.88 -3.25 -20.07
N SER A 82 5.62 -3.50 -19.69
CA SER A 82 4.46 -2.63 -19.98
C SER A 82 4.77 -1.16 -19.74
N GLU A 83 4.17 -0.32 -20.57
CA GLU A 83 4.24 1.15 -20.46
C GLU A 83 3.06 1.73 -19.65
N ALA A 84 2.17 0.88 -19.15
CA ALA A 84 0.92 1.29 -18.48
C ALA A 84 1.14 2.29 -17.33
N LEU A 85 2.22 2.11 -16.54
CA LEU A 85 2.55 3.02 -15.44
C LEU A 85 2.85 4.47 -15.89
N ALA A 86 3.08 4.71 -17.19
CA ALA A 86 3.25 6.05 -17.72
C ALA A 86 1.98 6.91 -17.63
N GLY A 87 0.83 6.25 -17.62
CA GLY A 87 -0.48 6.89 -17.48
C GLY A 87 -1.04 6.92 -16.07
N LEU A 88 -0.34 6.40 -15.06
CA LEU A 88 -0.84 6.36 -13.68
C LEU A 88 -0.99 7.77 -13.10
N THR A 89 -2.14 8.04 -12.48
CA THR A 89 -2.43 9.30 -11.81
C THR A 89 -2.84 9.11 -10.34
N ALA A 90 -2.72 10.16 -9.54
CA ALA A 90 -3.20 10.15 -8.16
C ALA A 90 -4.73 10.02 -8.11
N ASP A 91 -5.44 10.62 -9.08
CA ASP A 91 -6.91 10.56 -9.15
C ASP A 91 -7.39 9.13 -9.42
N GLU A 92 -6.73 8.37 -10.29
CA GLU A 92 -7.06 6.95 -10.48
C GLU A 92 -6.87 6.14 -9.19
N LEU A 93 -5.79 6.39 -8.44
CA LEU A 93 -5.52 5.71 -7.16
C LEU A 93 -6.58 6.03 -6.11
N THR A 94 -6.97 7.29 -6.00
CA THR A 94 -7.96 7.73 -5.00
C THR A 94 -9.39 7.32 -5.37
N ALA A 95 -9.76 7.38 -6.66
CA ALA A 95 -11.05 6.91 -7.14
C ALA A 95 -11.23 5.40 -6.91
N GLN A 96 -10.20 4.60 -7.24
CA GLN A 96 -10.24 3.17 -6.99
C GLN A 96 -10.29 2.87 -5.48
N CYS A 97 -9.60 3.66 -4.65
CA CYS A 97 -9.63 3.50 -3.20
C CYS A 97 -11.07 3.60 -2.66
N ALA A 98 -11.87 4.56 -3.13
CA ALA A 98 -13.27 4.68 -2.74
C ALA A 98 -14.07 3.42 -3.10
N THR A 99 -13.93 2.92 -4.33
CA THR A 99 -14.59 1.68 -4.78
C THR A 99 -14.18 0.47 -3.93
N ILE A 100 -12.90 0.37 -3.57
CA ILE A 100 -12.39 -0.70 -2.70
C ILE A 100 -13.03 -0.64 -1.32
N LEU A 101 -13.19 0.56 -0.75
CA LEU A 101 -13.80 0.73 0.58
C LEU A 101 -15.30 0.44 0.57
N ASP A 102 -16.01 0.79 -0.51
CA ASP A 102 -17.42 0.41 -0.69
C ASP A 102 -17.57 -1.11 -0.64
N ALA A 103 -16.70 -1.81 -1.35
CA ALA A 103 -16.66 -3.25 -1.37
C ALA A 103 -16.28 -3.88 -0.03
N ALA A 104 -15.28 -3.34 0.62
CA ALA A 104 -14.83 -3.84 1.92
C ALA A 104 -15.95 -3.72 2.97
N ALA A 105 -16.73 -2.66 2.95
CA ALA A 105 -17.87 -2.46 3.84
C ALA A 105 -18.98 -3.51 3.66
N GLU A 106 -19.13 -4.05 2.44
CA GLU A 106 -20.06 -5.17 2.19
C GLU A 106 -19.49 -6.52 2.66
N LEU A 107 -18.16 -6.65 2.71
CA LEU A 107 -17.47 -7.89 3.09
C LEU A 107 -17.30 -8.05 4.60
N GLY A 108 -17.21 -6.95 5.37
CA GLY A 108 -16.99 -7.02 6.81
C GLY A 108 -17.58 -5.86 7.59
N GLU A 109 -17.70 -6.04 8.91
CA GLU A 109 -18.21 -5.00 9.83
C GLU A 109 -17.10 -4.01 10.20
N SER A 110 -15.88 -4.53 10.39
CA SER A 110 -14.69 -3.76 10.72
C SER A 110 -13.68 -3.85 9.58
N VAL A 111 -13.44 -2.72 8.90
CA VAL A 111 -12.51 -2.67 7.76
C VAL A 111 -11.10 -2.35 8.25
N THR A 112 -10.17 -3.26 7.97
CA THR A 112 -8.74 -3.03 8.15
C THR A 112 -8.07 -2.88 6.79
N VAL A 113 -7.30 -1.80 6.59
CA VAL A 113 -6.54 -1.57 5.37
C VAL A 113 -5.05 -1.70 5.67
N VAL A 114 -4.39 -2.67 5.04
CA VAL A 114 -2.94 -2.87 5.13
C VAL A 114 -2.33 -2.51 3.78
N GLY A 115 -1.34 -1.63 3.78
CA GLY A 115 -0.70 -1.22 2.54
C GLY A 115 0.83 -1.14 2.65
N PHE A 116 1.52 -1.48 1.56
CA PHE A 116 2.96 -1.38 1.46
C PHE A 116 3.38 -0.31 0.46
N SER A 117 4.36 0.52 0.82
CA SER A 117 4.94 1.53 -0.08
C SER A 117 3.86 2.44 -0.69
N LEU A 118 3.60 2.40 -2.02
CA LEU A 118 2.49 3.13 -2.65
C LEU A 118 1.15 2.72 -2.04
N GLY A 119 0.91 1.40 -1.85
CA GLY A 119 -0.27 0.90 -1.15
C GLY A 119 -0.38 1.42 0.28
N GLY A 120 0.76 1.64 0.96
CA GLY A 120 0.82 2.28 2.27
C GLY A 120 0.36 3.74 2.25
N ALA A 121 0.74 4.50 1.22
CA ALA A 121 0.24 5.86 1.03
C ALA A 121 -1.27 5.89 0.77
N ILE A 122 -1.79 4.94 -0.03
CA ILE A 122 -3.22 4.78 -0.27
C ILE A 122 -3.96 4.39 1.02
N ALA A 123 -3.40 3.48 1.83
CA ALA A 123 -3.99 3.11 3.12
C ALA A 123 -4.10 4.30 4.08
N LEU A 124 -3.09 5.18 4.11
CA LEU A 124 -3.12 6.41 4.90
C LEU A 124 -4.12 7.42 4.35
N HIS A 125 -4.27 7.51 3.02
CA HIS A 125 -5.28 8.35 2.39
C HIS A 125 -6.70 7.86 2.75
N ALA A 126 -6.96 6.54 2.65
CA ALA A 126 -8.20 5.92 3.09
C ALA A 126 -8.49 6.24 4.56
N ALA A 127 -7.50 6.04 5.43
CA ALA A 127 -7.62 6.28 6.87
C ALA A 127 -7.89 7.76 7.20
N HIS A 128 -7.35 8.69 6.40
CA HIS A 128 -7.62 10.11 6.63
C HIS A 128 -9.03 10.51 6.23
N ARG A 129 -9.55 9.99 5.13
CA ARG A 129 -10.79 10.48 4.51
C ARG A 129 -12.04 9.68 4.82
N ASP A 130 -11.93 8.42 5.23
CA ASP A 130 -13.06 7.51 5.36
C ASP A 130 -13.18 6.92 6.78
N GLU A 131 -14.30 7.21 7.44
CA GLU A 131 -14.60 6.73 8.79
C GLU A 131 -14.92 5.23 8.86
N ARG A 132 -15.20 4.59 7.73
CA ARG A 132 -15.40 3.14 7.64
C ARG A 132 -14.10 2.37 7.88
N VAL A 133 -12.95 3.01 7.70
CA VAL A 133 -11.66 2.41 8.05
C VAL A 133 -11.52 2.35 9.56
N HIS A 134 -11.69 1.14 10.10
CA HIS A 134 -11.48 0.91 11.53
C HIS A 134 -9.99 0.97 11.89
N ARG A 135 -9.15 0.30 11.09
CA ARG A 135 -7.70 0.23 11.30
C ARG A 135 -6.95 0.37 9.98
N ALA A 136 -5.89 1.15 9.99
CA ALA A 136 -4.93 1.20 8.88
C ALA A 136 -3.54 0.81 9.36
N ILE A 137 -2.86 -0.07 8.62
CA ILE A 137 -1.45 -0.42 8.84
C ILE A 137 -0.69 -0.06 7.57
N ALA A 138 0.12 0.99 7.63
CA ALA A 138 0.93 1.45 6.49
C ALA A 138 2.39 1.03 6.67
N VAL A 139 2.83 0.06 5.87
CA VAL A 139 4.19 -0.47 5.91
C VAL A 139 5.08 0.31 4.93
N ALA A 140 6.11 0.97 5.44
CA ALA A 140 7.05 1.78 4.66
C ALA A 140 6.35 2.67 3.61
N PRO A 141 5.34 3.50 3.99
CA PRO A 141 4.50 4.22 3.04
C PRO A 141 5.30 5.20 2.18
N PHE A 142 4.97 5.26 0.88
CA PHE A 142 5.59 6.19 -0.06
C PHE A 142 5.06 7.61 0.14
N LEU A 143 5.68 8.36 1.03
CA LEU A 143 5.37 9.77 1.29
C LEU A 143 6.44 10.74 0.76
N GLY A 144 7.43 10.21 0.06
CA GLY A 144 8.51 10.97 -0.54
C GLY A 144 9.69 10.09 -0.92
N ILE A 145 10.55 10.60 -1.78
CA ILE A 145 11.75 9.91 -2.27
C ILE A 145 12.86 10.07 -1.22
N LYS A 146 13.54 8.96 -0.88
CA LYS A 146 14.71 8.98 0.01
C LYS A 146 15.75 9.98 -0.49
N ARG A 147 16.38 10.69 0.43
CA ARG A 147 17.40 11.73 0.17
C ARG A 147 16.91 13.01 -0.50
N LEU A 148 15.65 13.08 -0.94
CA LEU A 148 15.09 14.34 -1.42
C LEU A 148 14.68 15.19 -0.21
N PRO A 149 15.18 16.43 -0.05
CA PRO A 149 14.75 17.32 1.01
C PRO A 149 13.24 17.55 0.94
N ARG A 150 12.62 17.73 2.10
CA ARG A 150 11.17 17.89 2.25
C ARG A 150 10.60 18.98 1.34
N ASP A 151 11.23 20.15 1.38
CA ASP A 151 10.73 21.34 0.65
C ASP A 151 10.85 21.21 -0.86
N TRP A 152 11.57 20.18 -1.32
CA TRP A 152 11.79 19.90 -2.74
C TRP A 152 10.79 18.89 -3.34
N HIS A 153 9.96 18.22 -2.52
CA HIS A 153 9.04 17.19 -3.03
C HIS A 153 8.03 17.75 -4.03
N ALA A 154 7.39 18.90 -3.71
CA ALA A 154 6.43 19.52 -4.62
C ALA A 154 7.09 20.00 -5.92
N MET A 155 8.31 20.57 -5.82
CA MET A 155 9.07 20.97 -7.00
C MET A 155 9.50 19.75 -7.82
N ALA A 156 10.01 18.70 -7.17
CA ALA A 156 10.39 17.46 -7.87
C ALA A 156 9.19 16.84 -8.58
N ARG A 157 8.03 16.76 -7.92
CA ARG A 157 6.79 16.31 -8.56
C ARG A 157 6.48 17.11 -9.82
N ARG A 158 6.47 18.44 -9.72
CA ARG A 158 6.22 19.31 -10.86
C ARG A 158 7.23 19.12 -12.00
N MET A 159 8.50 18.96 -11.68
CA MET A 159 9.53 18.64 -12.66
C MET A 159 9.29 17.30 -13.36
N LEU A 160 8.90 16.26 -12.59
CA LEU A 160 8.57 14.94 -13.16
C LEU A 160 7.31 15.00 -14.04
N GLU A 161 6.35 15.89 -13.75
CA GLU A 161 5.15 16.11 -14.55
C GLU A 161 5.42 16.91 -15.84
N LEU A 162 6.33 17.85 -15.81
CA LEU A 162 6.62 18.72 -16.95
C LEU A 162 7.66 18.14 -17.93
N THR A 163 8.53 17.26 -17.45
CA THR A 163 9.56 16.64 -18.29
C THR A 163 9.02 15.43 -19.05
N PRO A 164 9.65 15.03 -20.18
CA PRO A 164 9.31 13.79 -20.86
C PRO A 164 9.36 12.59 -19.92
N ASN A 165 8.36 11.71 -20.03
CA ASN A 165 8.33 10.51 -19.21
C ASN A 165 9.54 9.62 -19.48
N ARG A 166 10.16 9.09 -18.42
CA ARG A 166 11.30 8.19 -18.49
C ARG A 166 11.00 6.90 -17.72
N PHE A 167 11.49 5.79 -18.25
CA PHE A 167 11.44 4.49 -17.60
C PHE A 167 12.74 4.26 -16.83
N LEU A 168 12.62 3.92 -15.56
CA LEU A 168 13.71 3.68 -14.63
C LEU A 168 13.63 2.25 -14.11
N TYR A 169 14.73 1.51 -14.20
CA TYR A 169 14.80 0.14 -13.69
C TYR A 169 15.13 0.12 -12.21
N TRP A 170 14.51 -0.80 -11.46
CA TRP A 170 14.86 -1.04 -10.07
C TRP A 170 16.33 -1.48 -9.93
N ASN A 171 16.79 -2.29 -10.86
CA ASN A 171 18.20 -2.63 -11.01
C ASN A 171 18.68 -2.15 -12.39
N PRO A 172 19.37 -0.99 -12.47
CA PRO A 172 19.81 -0.44 -13.74
C PRO A 172 20.89 -1.27 -14.44
N ILE A 173 21.62 -2.13 -13.70
CA ILE A 173 22.68 -3.00 -14.25
C ILE A 173 22.05 -4.23 -14.90
N ASP A 174 21.21 -4.96 -14.17
CA ASP A 174 20.66 -6.25 -14.59
C ASP A 174 19.27 -6.15 -15.26
N LYS A 175 18.70 -4.96 -15.33
CA LYS A 175 17.44 -4.60 -16.03
C LYS A 175 16.27 -5.58 -15.86
N GLY A 176 16.17 -6.24 -14.74
CA GLY A 176 15.07 -7.17 -14.45
C GLY A 176 15.43 -8.33 -13.54
N ARG A 177 16.70 -8.64 -13.37
CA ARG A 177 17.11 -9.65 -12.40
C ARG A 177 16.81 -9.16 -10.97
N GLY A 178 16.24 -10.05 -10.16
CA GLY A 178 15.91 -9.76 -8.76
C GLY A 178 14.60 -9.03 -8.54
N THR A 179 13.80 -8.74 -9.58
CA THR A 179 12.39 -8.37 -9.40
C THR A 179 11.55 -9.64 -9.31
N PRO A 180 10.52 -9.68 -8.45
CA PRO A 180 9.58 -10.81 -8.37
C PRO A 180 8.96 -11.11 -9.73
N GLU A 181 8.60 -12.37 -10.00
CA GLU A 181 8.04 -12.77 -11.29
C GLU A 181 6.75 -12.02 -11.65
N HIS A 182 5.97 -11.63 -10.65
CA HIS A 182 4.71 -10.90 -10.79
C HIS A 182 4.87 -9.37 -10.78
N GLY A 183 6.09 -8.85 -10.72
CA GLY A 183 6.38 -7.41 -10.65
C GLY A 183 6.98 -6.86 -11.94
N TYR A 184 6.75 -5.58 -12.22
CA TYR A 184 7.40 -4.90 -13.33
C TYR A 184 8.88 -4.66 -13.04
N HIS A 185 9.71 -4.77 -14.07
CA HIS A 185 11.15 -4.51 -13.98
C HIS A 185 11.48 -3.02 -13.81
N ARG A 186 10.56 -2.16 -14.23
CA ARG A 186 10.76 -0.72 -14.31
C ARG A 186 9.51 0.03 -13.84
N TYR A 187 9.74 1.25 -13.42
CA TYR A 187 8.70 2.24 -13.11
C TYR A 187 8.93 3.49 -13.97
N THR A 188 8.03 4.46 -13.90
CA THR A 188 8.12 5.68 -14.72
C THR A 188 8.25 6.92 -13.84
N THR A 189 8.80 8.00 -14.41
CA THR A 189 8.82 9.28 -13.74
C THR A 189 7.39 9.79 -13.46
N ARG A 190 6.41 9.45 -14.33
CA ARG A 190 5.00 9.78 -14.14
C ARG A 190 4.40 9.02 -12.97
N SER A 191 4.69 7.72 -12.82
CA SER A 191 4.18 6.95 -11.68
C SER A 191 4.78 7.41 -10.35
N LEU A 192 6.03 7.88 -10.33
CA LEU A 192 6.58 8.55 -9.15
C LEU A 192 5.87 9.86 -8.85
N ALA A 193 5.57 10.66 -9.89
CA ALA A 193 4.83 11.92 -9.73
C ALA A 193 3.42 11.66 -9.17
N ALA A 194 2.72 10.61 -9.62
CA ALA A 194 1.43 10.22 -9.08
C ALA A 194 1.49 9.88 -7.58
N GLY A 195 2.48 9.10 -7.16
CA GLY A 195 2.71 8.81 -5.74
C GLY A 195 3.05 10.06 -4.91
N LEU A 196 3.86 10.98 -5.45
CA LEU A 196 4.16 12.26 -4.79
C LEU A 196 2.93 13.15 -4.71
N ALA A 197 2.07 13.17 -5.74
CA ALA A 197 0.81 13.92 -5.71
C ALA A 197 -0.14 13.41 -4.62
N LEU A 198 -0.26 12.09 -4.47
CA LEU A 198 -1.01 11.48 -3.37
C LEU A 198 -0.44 11.88 -1.99
N ALA A 199 0.88 11.87 -1.84
CA ALA A 199 1.56 12.28 -0.62
C ALA A 199 1.36 13.77 -0.31
N ASP A 200 1.35 14.64 -1.34
CA ASP A 200 1.08 16.08 -1.19
C ASP A 200 -0.37 16.31 -0.76
N ALA A 201 -1.34 15.63 -1.38
CA ALA A 201 -2.74 15.69 -0.99
C ALA A 201 -2.95 15.27 0.47
N LEU A 202 -2.31 14.19 0.90
CA LEU A 202 -2.38 13.71 2.28
C LEU A 202 -1.77 14.71 3.28
N ARG A 203 -0.68 15.38 2.91
CA ARG A 203 -0.09 16.44 3.75
C ARG A 203 -1.00 17.67 3.87
N GLU A 204 -1.71 18.01 2.80
CA GLU A 204 -2.65 19.12 2.81
C GLU A 204 -3.88 18.80 3.66
N ASP A 205 -4.44 17.59 3.49
CA ASP A 205 -5.52 17.09 4.34
C ASP A 205 -5.15 17.12 5.83
N ALA A 206 -3.92 16.72 6.15
CA ALA A 206 -3.39 16.72 7.52
C ALA A 206 -3.24 18.13 8.16
N ARG A 207 -3.35 19.19 7.37
CA ARG A 207 -3.43 20.57 7.88
C ARG A 207 -4.84 20.98 8.28
N ILE A 208 -5.83 20.34 7.66
CA ILE A 208 -7.25 20.69 7.83
C ILE A 208 -7.81 19.99 9.06
N GLY A 209 -7.40 18.73 9.34
CA GLY A 209 -7.91 18.00 10.47
C GLY A 209 -7.25 16.64 10.70
N PRO A 210 -7.65 15.97 11.79
CA PRO A 210 -7.14 14.63 12.10
C PRO A 210 -7.71 13.57 11.15
N PRO A 211 -7.06 12.40 11.04
CA PRO A 211 -7.58 11.29 10.28
C PRO A 211 -8.88 10.75 10.89
N ARG A 212 -9.76 10.19 10.03
CA ARG A 212 -11.07 9.67 10.43
C ARG A 212 -11.02 8.24 10.95
N ALA A 213 -10.04 7.44 10.52
CA ALA A 213 -9.86 6.07 11.00
C ALA A 213 -9.70 6.02 12.52
N ARG A 214 -10.16 4.95 13.14
CA ARG A 214 -10.08 4.79 14.59
C ARG A 214 -8.66 4.50 15.07
N HIS A 215 -7.87 3.78 14.26
CA HIS A 215 -6.48 3.42 14.59
C HIS A 215 -5.61 3.46 13.34
N ILE A 216 -4.43 4.06 13.46
CA ILE A 216 -3.44 4.10 12.38
C ILE A 216 -2.10 3.67 12.96
N GLU A 217 -1.52 2.64 12.37
CA GLU A 217 -0.17 2.18 12.68
C GLU A 217 0.71 2.34 11.45
N ILE A 218 1.81 3.05 11.60
CA ILE A 218 2.78 3.24 10.51
C ILE A 218 4.03 2.45 10.86
N VAL A 219 4.30 1.39 10.10
CA VAL A 219 5.52 0.60 10.24
C VAL A 219 6.63 1.27 9.43
N ARG A 220 7.55 1.94 10.14
CA ARG A 220 8.67 2.67 9.58
C ARG A 220 9.93 1.80 9.59
N ASN A 221 10.39 1.34 8.42
CA ASN A 221 11.61 0.55 8.33
C ASN A 221 12.85 1.41 8.65
N ALA A 222 13.63 1.01 9.65
CA ALA A 222 14.86 1.72 10.03
C ALA A 222 15.95 1.63 8.94
N GLY A 223 16.00 0.50 8.22
CA GLY A 223 16.91 0.24 7.11
C GLY A 223 16.41 0.68 5.73
N GLU A 224 15.50 1.63 5.67
CA GLU A 224 14.83 2.06 4.45
C GLU A 224 15.79 2.57 3.37
N THR A 225 15.58 2.14 2.13
CA THR A 225 16.43 2.48 0.98
C THR A 225 15.76 3.31 -0.11
N SER A 226 14.45 3.39 -0.15
CA SER A 226 13.68 4.00 -1.25
C SER A 226 12.81 5.18 -0.82
N VAL A 227 12.04 5.03 0.28
CA VAL A 227 11.13 6.06 0.74
C VAL A 227 11.74 6.96 1.83
N ASN A 228 11.15 8.13 2.00
CA ASN A 228 11.65 9.13 2.92
C ASN A 228 11.01 9.01 4.32
N ASN A 229 11.72 8.41 5.27
CA ASN A 229 11.24 8.29 6.65
C ASN A 229 10.93 9.63 7.32
N ARG A 230 11.63 10.72 6.96
CA ARG A 230 11.34 12.07 7.51
C ARG A 230 9.99 12.58 7.05
N ALA A 231 9.56 12.21 5.82
CA ALA A 231 8.23 12.58 5.34
C ALA A 231 7.11 11.87 6.13
N ILE A 232 7.38 10.66 6.62
CA ILE A 232 6.49 9.93 7.53
C ILE A 232 6.41 10.68 8.86
N ASP A 233 7.56 10.99 9.46
CA ASP A 233 7.65 11.71 10.75
C ASP A 233 6.92 13.07 10.68
N ASP A 234 7.05 13.79 9.57
CA ASP A 234 6.37 15.06 9.31
C ASP A 234 4.83 14.92 9.24
N LEU A 235 4.34 13.89 8.55
CA LEU A 235 2.89 13.64 8.46
C LEU A 235 2.31 13.30 9.84
N VAL A 236 2.99 12.42 10.58
CA VAL A 236 2.59 12.03 11.94
C VAL A 236 2.56 13.25 12.86
N ALA A 237 3.59 14.10 12.82
CA ALA A 237 3.65 15.31 13.63
C ALA A 237 2.47 16.26 13.31
N ARG A 238 2.10 16.41 12.03
CA ARG A 238 0.94 17.22 11.62
C ARG A 238 -0.37 16.66 12.16
N TRP A 239 -0.60 15.36 11.99
CA TRP A 239 -1.81 14.74 12.52
C TRP A 239 -1.92 14.87 14.04
N ARG A 240 -0.83 14.66 14.76
CA ARG A 240 -0.80 14.83 16.23
C ARG A 240 -1.07 16.27 16.66
N ALA A 241 -0.60 17.24 15.89
CA ALA A 241 -0.84 18.66 16.17
C ALA A 241 -2.32 19.07 16.03
N VAL A 242 -3.13 18.30 15.29
CA VAL A 242 -4.56 18.55 15.08
C VAL A 242 -5.46 17.53 15.78
N GLY A 243 -4.97 16.84 16.81
CA GLY A 243 -5.75 15.88 17.61
C GLY A 243 -5.73 14.45 17.07
N GLY A 244 -4.71 14.09 16.31
CA GLY A 244 -4.52 12.73 15.79
C GLY A 244 -3.88 11.75 16.78
N ASP A 245 -4.46 11.59 17.97
CA ASP A 245 -3.93 10.73 19.05
C ASP A 245 -3.96 9.24 18.72
N ARG A 246 -4.61 8.88 17.60
CA ARG A 246 -4.81 7.51 17.12
C ARG A 246 -3.73 7.04 16.15
N VAL A 247 -2.68 7.86 15.96
CA VAL A 247 -1.60 7.59 15.00
C VAL A 247 -0.34 7.19 15.76
N HIS A 248 0.10 5.95 15.55
CA HIS A 248 1.27 5.37 16.22
C HIS A 248 2.29 4.88 15.21
N VAL A 249 3.57 5.08 15.54
CA VAL A 249 4.68 4.67 14.68
C VAL A 249 5.37 3.45 15.29
N GLN A 250 5.47 2.38 14.51
CA GLN A 250 6.21 1.17 14.87
C GLN A 250 7.53 1.17 14.08
N ARG A 251 8.65 1.30 14.78
CA ARG A 251 9.97 1.27 14.17
C ARG A 251 10.40 -0.18 13.92
N LEU A 252 10.45 -0.58 12.66
CA LEU A 252 10.93 -1.90 12.25
C LEU A 252 12.44 -1.92 12.17
N VAL A 253 13.07 -2.83 12.90
CA VAL A 253 14.53 -3.00 12.97
C VAL A 253 14.93 -4.45 12.73
N GLY A 254 16.20 -4.68 12.40
CA GLY A 254 16.76 -6.03 12.24
C GLY A 254 16.74 -6.61 10.83
N LEU A 255 16.18 -5.89 9.82
CA LEU A 255 16.12 -6.36 8.43
C LEU A 255 17.31 -5.93 7.56
N GLY A 256 18.23 -5.11 8.07
CA GLY A 256 19.29 -4.51 7.26
C GLY A 256 18.78 -3.40 6.33
N LEU A 257 19.57 -3.09 5.29
CA LEU A 257 19.23 -2.05 4.31
C LEU A 257 18.32 -2.64 3.23
N THR A 258 17.03 -2.35 3.32
CA THR A 258 16.04 -2.80 2.34
C THR A 258 14.80 -1.89 2.36
N HIS A 259 14.13 -1.79 1.23
CA HIS A 259 12.77 -1.23 1.15
C HIS A 259 11.73 -2.34 1.23
N ASP A 260 11.97 -3.40 0.46
CA ASP A 260 11.00 -4.47 0.27
C ASP A 260 11.04 -5.45 1.46
N VAL A 261 10.05 -5.28 2.33
CA VAL A 261 9.94 -6.06 3.58
C VAL A 261 8.79 -7.08 3.56
N ILE A 262 7.97 -7.07 2.49
CA ILE A 262 6.77 -7.91 2.42
C ILE A 262 6.83 -8.98 1.30
N GLU A 263 7.75 -8.87 0.35
CA GLU A 263 7.81 -9.75 -0.83
C GLU A 263 8.43 -11.11 -0.49
N PRO A 264 7.65 -12.20 -0.48
CA PRO A 264 8.15 -13.52 -0.08
C PRO A 264 9.00 -14.20 -1.15
N GLU A 265 8.85 -13.84 -2.44
CA GLU A 265 9.56 -14.48 -3.54
C GLU A 265 11.01 -14.01 -3.71
N ARG A 266 11.44 -12.99 -2.98
CA ARG A 266 12.84 -12.56 -3.01
C ARG A 266 13.75 -13.52 -2.25
N ARG A 267 14.90 -13.84 -2.81
CA ARG A 267 15.96 -14.56 -2.10
C ARG A 267 16.31 -13.84 -0.79
N HIS A 268 16.40 -14.60 0.30
CA HIS A 268 16.65 -14.08 1.66
C HIS A 268 15.60 -13.01 2.08
N ALA A 269 14.33 -13.22 1.68
CA ALA A 269 13.28 -12.27 1.85
C ALA A 269 13.14 -11.80 3.31
N PRO A 270 13.26 -10.50 3.58
CA PRO A 270 12.91 -9.91 4.87
C PRO A 270 11.49 -10.27 5.30
N ALA A 271 10.60 -10.52 4.33
CA ALA A 271 9.23 -10.95 4.51
C ALA A 271 9.07 -12.17 5.42
N ILE A 272 9.96 -13.17 5.34
CA ILE A 272 9.90 -14.39 6.18
C ILE A 272 9.92 -14.01 7.67
N ARG A 273 10.64 -12.97 8.04
CA ARG A 273 10.73 -12.49 9.44
C ARG A 273 9.66 -11.47 9.79
N PHE A 274 9.28 -10.62 8.84
CA PHE A 274 8.34 -9.53 9.11
C PHE A 274 6.87 -9.94 9.01
N LEU A 275 6.46 -10.77 8.05
CA LEU A 275 5.05 -11.14 7.87
C LEU A 275 4.44 -11.84 9.09
N PRO A 276 5.15 -12.72 9.84
CA PRO A 276 4.64 -13.23 11.11
C PRO A 276 4.35 -12.13 12.14
N MET A 277 5.20 -11.10 12.20
CA MET A 277 4.98 -9.95 13.08
C MET A 277 3.76 -9.12 12.65
N LEU A 278 3.57 -8.95 11.33
CA LEU A 278 2.39 -8.28 10.79
C LEU A 278 1.10 -9.04 11.09
N HIS A 279 1.13 -10.39 11.03
CA HIS A 279 0.01 -11.21 11.50
C HIS A 279 -0.26 -10.99 12.99
N ALA A 280 0.77 -11.01 13.83
CA ALA A 280 0.63 -10.77 15.26
C ALA A 280 0.08 -9.38 15.58
N MET A 281 0.46 -8.36 14.79
CA MET A 281 -0.11 -7.02 14.91
C MET A 281 -1.62 -7.04 14.61
N LEU A 282 -2.06 -7.74 13.59
CA LEU A 282 -3.48 -7.83 13.22
C LEU A 282 -4.31 -8.65 14.23
N ASP A 283 -3.71 -9.65 14.87
CA ASP A 283 -4.38 -10.48 15.87
C ASP A 283 -4.51 -9.76 17.23
N ALA A 284 -3.62 -8.81 17.49
CA ALA A 284 -3.64 -8.03 18.72
C ALA A 284 -4.53 -6.77 18.56
N PRO A 285 -5.08 -6.25 19.66
CA PRO A 285 -5.65 -4.92 19.66
C PRO A 285 -4.66 -3.89 19.11
N PRO A 286 -5.13 -2.83 18.42
CA PRO A 286 -4.26 -1.78 17.95
C PRO A 286 -3.39 -1.21 19.05
N ARG A 287 -2.11 -1.00 18.78
CA ARG A 287 -1.19 -0.40 19.76
C ARG A 287 -1.57 1.04 20.01
N GLY A 288 -1.64 1.43 21.27
CA GLY A 288 -1.95 2.80 21.71
C GLY A 288 -0.73 3.67 21.90
N GLU A 289 0.46 3.23 21.45
CA GLU A 289 1.74 3.93 21.61
C GLU A 289 2.72 3.63 20.49
N ASP A 290 3.72 4.49 20.34
CA ASP A 290 4.86 4.24 19.47
C ASP A 290 5.71 3.08 20.02
N GLY A 291 6.30 2.30 19.13
CA GLY A 291 7.04 1.13 19.56
C GLY A 291 8.13 0.67 18.59
N VAL A 292 8.71 -0.46 18.92
CA VAL A 292 9.73 -1.13 18.10
C VAL A 292 9.28 -2.54 17.78
N ILE A 293 9.43 -2.92 16.50
CA ILE A 293 9.30 -4.28 16.00
C ILE A 293 10.72 -4.76 15.68
N ASP A 294 11.30 -5.60 16.52
CA ASP A 294 12.60 -6.20 16.27
C ASP A 294 12.41 -7.63 15.73
N VAL A 295 12.87 -7.85 14.51
CA VAL A 295 12.72 -9.15 13.83
C VAL A 295 13.95 -10.07 14.02
N ARG A 296 14.87 -9.73 14.92
CA ARG A 296 16.06 -10.54 15.19
C ARG A 296 15.86 -11.59 16.29
N GLY A 297 14.88 -11.36 17.14
CA GLY A 297 14.68 -12.19 18.32
C GLY A 297 13.30 -12.50 18.60
#